data_4830afc20e7879d17048a5bc01671c76
#
_entry.id   4830afc20e7879d17048a5bc01671c76
#
_cell.length_a   1.000
_cell.length_b   1.000
_cell.length_c   1.000
_cell.angle_alpha   90.00
_cell.angle_beta   90.00
_cell.angle_gamma   90.00
#
_symmetry.space_group_name_H-M   'P 1'
#
loop_
_entity.id
_entity.type
_entity.pdbx_description
1 polymer ?
#
loop_
_entity_poly.entity_id
_entity_poly.type
_entity_poly.pdbx_seq_one_letter_code
_entity_poly.pdbx_strand_id
1 'polypeptide(L)'
;YPITMGLSKQLLPVYDKPMIYYPLTALMLAGIREIAIITTPQDQAQFQRLLGDGSQWGLMFEYIVQPSPDGLAQAYLLAEGFLGGQASALVLGDNIFYGHGLPQQLEKAAQQETGGTVFGYRVADPERYGVVEFDSSGRAVSIVEKPEEPKSDFAVTGLYFLDGTAPERARAVRPSLRGELEITALLEVYLRDGLLSVEMMG
;
A
#
# COMPACT_ATOMS: atom_id res chain seq x y z
N TYR A 1 17.52 -14.10 2.49
CA TYR A 1 18.50 -14.39 3.54
C TYR A 1 19.66 -15.18 2.94
N PRO A 2 20.92 -14.78 3.10
CA PRO A 2 21.42 -13.72 3.97
C PRO A 2 21.53 -12.31 3.33
N ILE A 3 21.25 -12.11 2.06
CA ILE A 3 21.47 -10.83 1.33
C ILE A 3 20.76 -9.65 2.01
N THR A 4 19.54 -9.88 2.53
CA THR A 4 18.75 -8.85 3.21
C THR A 4 19.19 -8.53 4.65
N MET A 5 20.27 -9.12 5.14
CA MET A 5 20.81 -8.76 6.46
C MET A 5 21.53 -7.40 6.47
N GLY A 6 22.10 -6.99 5.34
CA GLY A 6 22.89 -5.76 5.24
C GLY A 6 22.27 -4.70 4.33
N LEU A 7 21.12 -4.99 3.71
CA LEU A 7 20.49 -4.11 2.74
C LEU A 7 18.97 -4.31 2.77
N SER A 8 18.22 -3.22 2.70
CA SER A 8 16.77 -3.28 2.56
C SER A 8 16.37 -4.05 1.29
N LYS A 9 15.37 -4.94 1.39
CA LYS A 9 14.87 -5.76 0.28
C LYS A 9 14.53 -4.92 -0.95
N GLN A 10 13.93 -3.76 -0.74
CA GLN A 10 13.48 -2.87 -1.79
C GLN A 10 14.62 -2.25 -2.60
N LEU A 11 15.87 -2.27 -2.07
CA LEU A 11 17.05 -1.77 -2.76
C LEU A 11 17.77 -2.86 -3.57
N LEU A 12 17.36 -4.13 -3.43
CA LEU A 12 17.91 -5.22 -4.22
C LEU A 12 17.47 -5.11 -5.69
N PRO A 13 18.35 -5.46 -6.64
CA PRO A 13 18.02 -5.43 -8.04
C PRO A 13 16.99 -6.49 -8.41
N VAL A 14 16.00 -6.09 -9.19
CA VAL A 14 15.08 -6.98 -9.90
C VAL A 14 15.28 -6.68 -11.38
N TYR A 15 15.88 -7.62 -12.10
CA TYR A 15 16.32 -7.48 -13.47
C TYR A 15 17.38 -6.37 -13.62
N ASP A 16 17.04 -5.18 -14.08
CA ASP A 16 17.95 -4.09 -14.44
C ASP A 16 17.93 -2.89 -13.47
N LYS A 17 17.08 -2.91 -12.43
CA LYS A 17 16.90 -1.79 -11.51
C LYS A 17 16.51 -2.24 -10.10
N PRO A 18 16.75 -1.42 -9.06
CA PRO A 18 16.27 -1.66 -7.71
C PRO A 18 14.76 -1.87 -7.66
N MET A 19 14.31 -2.78 -6.81
CA MET A 19 12.90 -3.16 -6.66
C MET A 19 11.98 -1.96 -6.42
N ILE A 20 12.42 -0.96 -5.63
CA ILE A 20 11.65 0.23 -5.29
C ILE A 20 11.20 1.05 -6.54
N TYR A 21 11.87 0.94 -7.67
CA TYR A 21 11.50 1.67 -8.87
C TYR A 21 10.18 1.18 -9.48
N TYR A 22 9.81 -0.08 -9.25
CA TYR A 22 8.55 -0.63 -9.75
C TYR A 22 7.33 0.00 -9.07
N PRO A 23 7.20 0.03 -7.72
CA PRO A 23 6.11 0.73 -7.07
C PRO A 23 6.14 2.26 -7.33
N LEU A 24 7.31 2.89 -7.42
CA LEU A 24 7.40 4.30 -7.81
C LEU A 24 6.80 4.52 -9.22
N THR A 25 7.07 3.62 -10.16
CA THR A 25 6.48 3.70 -11.50
C THR A 25 4.95 3.58 -11.45
N ALA A 26 4.39 2.72 -10.57
CA ALA A 26 2.95 2.61 -10.40
C ALA A 26 2.33 3.94 -9.91
N LEU A 27 2.95 4.62 -8.94
CA LEU A 27 2.52 5.94 -8.48
C LEU A 27 2.63 7.00 -9.60
N MET A 28 3.70 6.96 -10.38
CA MET A 28 3.88 7.88 -11.52
C MET A 28 2.81 7.68 -12.60
N LEU A 29 2.43 6.44 -12.90
CA LEU A 29 1.35 6.09 -13.81
C LEU A 29 -0.02 6.56 -13.29
N ALA A 30 -0.22 6.56 -11.97
CA ALA A 30 -1.40 7.13 -11.32
C ALA A 30 -1.41 8.68 -11.33
N GLY A 31 -0.40 9.33 -11.89
CA GLY A 31 -0.29 10.79 -11.92
C GLY A 31 0.30 11.42 -10.64
N ILE A 32 0.69 10.63 -9.65
CA ILE A 32 1.21 11.11 -8.35
C ILE A 32 2.64 11.59 -8.54
N ARG A 33 2.97 12.76 -7.97
CA ARG A 33 4.29 13.40 -8.09
C ARG A 33 4.92 13.74 -6.73
N GLU A 34 4.14 13.91 -5.69
CA GLU A 34 4.58 14.12 -4.32
C GLU A 34 4.51 12.80 -3.57
N ILE A 35 5.62 12.30 -3.05
CA ILE A 35 5.72 10.95 -2.50
C ILE A 35 6.49 10.98 -1.19
N ALA A 36 5.87 10.47 -0.13
CA ALA A 36 6.56 10.20 1.14
C ALA A 36 7.20 8.81 1.09
N ILE A 37 8.51 8.75 1.32
CA ILE A 37 9.28 7.51 1.44
C ILE A 37 9.41 7.18 2.92
N ILE A 38 8.60 6.22 3.39
CA ILE A 38 8.58 5.80 4.80
C ILE A 38 9.53 4.62 4.96
N THR A 39 10.52 4.77 5.81
CA THR A 39 11.57 3.77 6.03
C THR A 39 11.91 3.61 7.50
N THR A 40 12.63 2.54 7.82
CA THR A 40 13.29 2.41 9.14
C THR A 40 14.39 3.47 9.29
N PRO A 41 14.78 3.82 10.53
CA PRO A 41 15.92 4.72 10.76
C PRO A 41 17.22 4.24 10.11
N GLN A 42 17.43 2.92 10.07
CA GLN A 42 18.65 2.30 9.55
C GLN A 42 18.75 2.38 8.03
N ASP A 43 17.61 2.30 7.34
CA ASP A 43 17.57 2.22 5.87
C ASP A 43 17.47 3.59 5.21
N GLN A 44 16.99 4.63 5.89
CA GLN A 44 16.67 5.93 5.30
C GLN A 44 17.82 6.52 4.48
N ALA A 45 19.04 6.49 5.01
CA ALA A 45 20.22 7.04 4.32
C ALA A 45 20.51 6.32 2.98
N GLN A 46 20.17 5.03 2.88
CA GLN A 46 20.37 4.26 1.65
C GLN A 46 19.33 4.66 0.60
N PHE A 47 18.06 4.82 1.01
CA PHE A 47 17.01 5.31 0.11
C PHE A 47 17.29 6.74 -0.37
N GLN A 48 17.70 7.64 0.53
CA GLN A 48 18.08 9.02 0.17
C GLN A 48 19.23 9.06 -0.85
N ARG A 49 20.25 8.19 -0.68
CA ARG A 49 21.37 8.08 -1.63
C ARG A 49 20.93 7.60 -3.00
N LEU A 50 20.00 6.64 -3.06
CA LEU A 50 19.51 6.08 -4.32
C LEU A 50 18.56 7.01 -5.05
N LEU A 51 17.60 7.59 -4.31
CA LEU A 51 16.45 8.29 -4.90
C LEU A 51 16.61 9.81 -4.95
N GLY A 52 17.52 10.37 -4.12
CA GLY A 52 17.72 11.82 -4.03
C GLY A 52 16.45 12.54 -3.57
N ASP A 53 16.16 13.67 -4.15
CA ASP A 53 14.95 14.47 -3.93
C ASP A 53 13.81 14.17 -4.93
N GLY A 54 14.06 13.31 -5.91
CA GLY A 54 13.09 12.92 -6.94
C GLY A 54 13.06 13.82 -8.17
N SER A 55 13.74 14.97 -8.16
CA SER A 55 13.68 15.98 -9.21
C SER A 55 14.12 15.46 -10.59
N GLN A 56 15.05 14.50 -10.64
CA GLN A 56 15.51 13.83 -11.86
C GLN A 56 14.40 13.07 -12.60
N TRP A 57 13.27 12.79 -11.95
CA TRP A 57 12.08 12.13 -12.53
C TRP A 57 10.84 13.02 -12.52
N GLY A 58 10.99 14.30 -12.16
CA GLY A 58 9.86 15.22 -11.98
C GLY A 58 8.98 14.85 -10.78
N LEU A 59 9.58 14.24 -9.76
CA LEU A 59 8.96 13.88 -8.48
C LEU A 59 9.49 14.77 -7.37
N MET A 60 8.79 14.79 -6.25
CA MET A 60 9.22 15.40 -5.00
C MET A 60 9.12 14.35 -3.88
N PHE A 61 10.24 14.04 -3.22
CA PHE A 61 10.30 13.08 -2.14
C PHE A 61 10.41 13.75 -0.78
N GLU A 62 9.56 13.31 0.14
CA GLU A 62 9.73 13.53 1.58
C GLU A 62 10.11 12.20 2.26
N TYR A 63 11.09 12.24 3.16
CA TYR A 63 11.58 11.04 3.84
C TYR A 63 11.09 11.03 5.28
N ILE A 64 10.26 10.05 5.61
CA ILE A 64 9.65 9.87 6.94
C ILE A 64 10.22 8.63 7.60
N VAL A 65 10.58 8.75 8.87
CA VAL A 65 11.08 7.63 9.67
C VAL A 65 9.90 6.93 10.35
N GLN A 66 9.81 5.61 10.16
CA GLN A 66 9.00 4.72 10.98
C GLN A 66 9.91 4.09 12.05
N PRO A 67 9.77 4.48 13.33
CA PRO A 67 10.72 4.07 14.38
C PRO A 67 10.68 2.58 14.69
N SER A 68 9.50 1.96 14.55
CA SER A 68 9.23 0.55 14.82
C SER A 68 8.22 -0.01 13.80
N PRO A 69 8.26 -1.32 13.53
CA PRO A 69 7.37 -1.95 12.54
C PRO A 69 5.96 -2.21 13.14
N ASP A 70 5.27 -1.13 13.50
CA ASP A 70 3.97 -1.19 14.19
C ASP A 70 2.78 -1.38 13.23
N GLY A 71 3.04 -1.79 12.01
CA GLY A 71 2.04 -2.11 11.00
C GLY A 71 1.87 -1.06 9.90
N LEU A 72 1.20 -1.44 8.81
CA LEU A 72 1.08 -0.60 7.62
C LEU A 72 0.11 0.59 7.79
N ALA A 73 -0.94 0.45 8.60
CA ALA A 73 -1.85 1.57 8.84
C ALA A 73 -1.17 2.71 9.60
N GLN A 74 -0.06 2.45 10.33
CA GLN A 74 0.75 3.49 10.96
C GLN A 74 1.32 4.48 9.95
N ALA A 75 1.55 4.07 8.70
CA ALA A 75 2.06 4.94 7.64
C ALA A 75 1.18 6.19 7.45
N TYR A 76 -0.15 6.04 7.55
CA TYR A 76 -1.09 7.16 7.45
C TYR A 76 -0.96 8.14 8.63
N LEU A 77 -0.64 7.63 9.84
CA LEU A 77 -0.44 8.48 11.02
C LEU A 77 0.87 9.25 10.93
N LEU A 78 1.94 8.60 10.45
CA LEU A 78 3.26 9.20 10.28
C LEU A 78 3.26 10.26 9.17
N ALA A 79 2.54 9.99 8.09
CA ALA A 79 2.47 10.87 6.92
C ALA A 79 1.33 11.91 7.01
N GLU A 80 0.56 12.01 8.09
CA GLU A 80 -0.62 12.88 8.19
C GLU A 80 -0.31 14.33 7.82
N GLY A 81 0.82 14.86 8.32
CA GLY A 81 1.26 16.23 8.00
C GLY A 81 1.58 16.42 6.51
N PHE A 82 2.23 15.44 5.90
CA PHE A 82 2.52 15.40 4.47
C PHE A 82 1.24 15.32 3.63
N LEU A 83 0.28 14.48 4.04
CA LEU A 83 -0.97 14.26 3.32
C LEU A 83 -1.89 15.49 3.35
N GLY A 84 -1.84 16.30 4.40
CA GLY A 84 -2.60 17.55 4.48
C GLY A 84 -4.12 17.39 4.30
N GLY A 85 -4.67 16.21 4.63
CA GLY A 85 -6.09 15.90 4.45
C GLY A 85 -6.49 15.57 2.99
N GLN A 86 -5.53 15.39 2.10
CA GLN A 86 -5.78 15.00 0.70
C GLN A 86 -5.95 13.48 0.57
N ALA A 87 -6.62 13.06 -0.51
CA ALA A 87 -6.61 11.67 -0.93
C ALA A 87 -5.18 11.23 -1.29
N SER A 88 -4.87 9.96 -1.04
CA SER A 88 -3.51 9.43 -1.19
C SER A 88 -3.47 8.00 -1.66
N ALA A 89 -2.34 7.61 -2.24
CA ALA A 89 -2.03 6.21 -2.51
C ALA A 89 -0.90 5.73 -1.59
N LEU A 90 -1.09 4.55 -0.98
CA LEU A 90 -0.04 3.81 -0.29
C LEU A 90 0.35 2.61 -1.14
N VAL A 91 1.64 2.45 -1.40
CA VAL A 91 2.17 1.30 -2.12
C VAL A 91 3.30 0.65 -1.31
N LEU A 92 3.32 -0.67 -1.28
CA LEU A 92 4.41 -1.42 -0.65
C LEU A 92 5.64 -1.42 -1.56
N GLY A 93 6.78 -1.05 -1.01
CA GLY A 93 8.04 -0.88 -1.74
C GLY A 93 8.63 -2.16 -2.34
N ASP A 94 8.06 -3.32 -2.02
CA ASP A 94 8.46 -4.64 -2.53
C ASP A 94 7.40 -5.31 -3.43
N ASN A 95 6.37 -4.55 -3.84
CA ASN A 95 5.36 -5.02 -4.78
C ASN A 95 5.67 -4.57 -6.20
N ILE A 96 5.48 -5.47 -7.16
CA ILE A 96 5.65 -5.22 -8.58
C ILE A 96 4.27 -5.39 -9.23
N PHE A 97 3.78 -4.31 -9.85
CA PHE A 97 2.50 -4.30 -10.55
C PHE A 97 2.72 -4.36 -12.05
N TYR A 98 2.05 -5.30 -12.69
CA TYR A 98 2.08 -5.49 -14.13
C TYR A 98 0.75 -6.10 -14.59
N GLY A 99 0.22 -5.63 -15.71
CA GLY A 99 -1.01 -6.17 -16.27
C GLY A 99 -1.60 -5.29 -17.36
N HIS A 100 -2.51 -5.89 -18.13
CA HIS A 100 -3.25 -5.17 -19.15
C HIS A 100 -4.20 -4.16 -18.48
N GLY A 101 -4.21 -2.91 -18.98
CA GLY A 101 -5.10 -1.87 -18.45
C GLY A 101 -4.69 -1.28 -17.09
N LEU A 102 -3.54 -1.68 -16.54
CA LEU A 102 -3.06 -1.17 -15.25
C LEU A 102 -3.03 0.38 -15.19
N PRO A 103 -2.48 1.12 -16.17
CA PRO A 103 -2.46 2.58 -16.09
C PRO A 103 -3.86 3.19 -15.95
N GLN A 104 -4.84 2.69 -16.68
CA GLN A 104 -6.23 3.17 -16.63
C GLN A 104 -6.89 2.87 -15.27
N GLN A 105 -6.62 1.69 -14.69
CA GLN A 105 -7.10 1.34 -13.35
C GLN A 105 -6.50 2.25 -12.29
N LEU A 106 -5.20 2.53 -12.37
CA LEU A 106 -4.49 3.42 -11.44
C LEU A 106 -4.98 4.86 -11.54
N GLU A 107 -5.16 5.37 -12.76
CA GLU A 107 -5.67 6.72 -13.00
C GLU A 107 -7.11 6.86 -12.45
N LYS A 108 -7.98 5.88 -12.71
CA LYS A 108 -9.36 5.84 -12.18
C LYS A 108 -9.35 5.84 -10.64
N ALA A 109 -8.51 5.02 -10.01
CA ALA A 109 -8.42 4.97 -8.56
C ALA A 109 -7.89 6.27 -7.96
N ALA A 110 -6.93 6.93 -8.62
CA ALA A 110 -6.37 8.22 -8.19
C ALA A 110 -7.35 9.40 -8.29
N GLN A 111 -8.37 9.29 -9.14
CA GLN A 111 -9.41 10.32 -9.29
C GLN A 111 -10.54 10.21 -8.26
N GLN A 112 -10.52 9.16 -7.42
CA GLN A 112 -11.55 8.97 -6.41
C GLN A 112 -11.37 9.97 -5.26
N GLU A 113 -12.36 10.82 -5.01
CA GLU A 113 -12.33 11.86 -3.98
C GLU A 113 -12.78 11.36 -2.60
N THR A 114 -13.63 10.33 -2.55
CA THR A 114 -14.22 9.80 -1.31
C THR A 114 -14.14 8.28 -1.25
N GLY A 115 -13.89 7.73 -0.08
CA GLY A 115 -13.77 6.30 0.15
C GLY A 115 -12.40 5.77 -0.23
N GLY A 116 -12.34 4.48 -0.58
CA GLY A 116 -11.10 3.81 -0.93
C GLY A 116 -11.25 2.82 -2.08
N THR A 117 -10.18 2.66 -2.84
CA THR A 117 -10.03 1.60 -3.84
C THR A 117 -8.80 0.76 -3.51
N VAL A 118 -8.98 -0.55 -3.47
CA VAL A 118 -7.91 -1.54 -3.34
C VAL A 118 -7.98 -2.53 -4.49
N PHE A 119 -6.89 -3.27 -4.68
CA PHE A 119 -6.80 -4.21 -5.79
C PHE A 119 -6.72 -5.64 -5.27
N GLY A 120 -7.58 -6.49 -5.82
CA GLY A 120 -7.62 -7.92 -5.54
C GLY A 120 -6.90 -8.71 -6.63
N TYR A 121 -6.15 -9.70 -6.23
CA TYR A 121 -5.46 -10.63 -7.12
C TYR A 121 -5.64 -12.07 -6.66
N ARG A 122 -5.88 -12.98 -7.60
CA ARG A 122 -6.07 -14.40 -7.29
C ARG A 122 -4.74 -15.07 -6.95
N VAL A 123 -4.67 -15.73 -5.79
CA VAL A 123 -3.46 -16.40 -5.28
C VAL A 123 -3.71 -17.86 -4.97
N ALA A 124 -2.64 -18.64 -4.93
CA ALA A 124 -2.72 -20.07 -4.59
C ALA A 124 -2.61 -20.34 -3.07
N ASP A 125 -2.10 -19.36 -2.31
CA ASP A 125 -1.79 -19.45 -0.89
C ASP A 125 -2.41 -18.26 -0.11
N PRO A 126 -3.76 -18.09 -0.14
CA PRO A 126 -4.44 -16.90 0.39
C PRO A 126 -4.23 -16.67 1.88
N GLU A 127 -3.96 -17.70 2.67
CA GLU A 127 -3.70 -17.62 4.12
C GLU A 127 -2.49 -16.75 4.49
N ARG A 128 -1.69 -16.35 3.51
CA ARG A 128 -0.51 -15.49 3.71
C ARG A 128 -0.79 -14.00 3.57
N TYR A 129 -1.98 -13.62 3.14
CA TYR A 129 -2.36 -12.27 2.74
C TYR A 129 -3.61 -11.77 3.44
N GLY A 130 -3.92 -10.50 3.28
CA GLY A 130 -5.26 -10.00 3.51
C GLY A 130 -6.20 -10.57 2.45
N VAL A 131 -7.23 -11.31 2.87
CA VAL A 131 -8.16 -12.01 1.97
C VAL A 131 -9.47 -11.26 1.90
N VAL A 132 -9.94 -10.97 0.68
CA VAL A 132 -11.25 -10.36 0.45
C VAL A 132 -12.28 -11.41 0.07
N GLU A 133 -13.45 -11.35 0.71
CA GLU A 133 -14.61 -12.18 0.39
C GLU A 133 -15.63 -11.35 -0.38
N PHE A 134 -16.26 -11.94 -1.40
CA PHE A 134 -17.28 -11.30 -2.23
C PHE A 134 -18.63 -11.98 -2.06
N ASP A 135 -19.70 -11.19 -2.12
CA ASP A 135 -21.05 -11.73 -2.23
C ASP A 135 -21.37 -12.19 -3.67
N SER A 136 -22.57 -12.74 -3.86
CA SER A 136 -23.03 -13.22 -5.17
C SER A 136 -23.18 -12.13 -6.22
N SER A 137 -23.17 -10.86 -5.83
CA SER A 137 -23.19 -9.69 -6.72
C SER A 137 -21.79 -9.17 -7.07
N GLY A 138 -20.72 -9.78 -6.52
CA GLY A 138 -19.34 -9.36 -6.70
C GLY A 138 -18.91 -8.19 -5.82
N ARG A 139 -19.67 -7.86 -4.77
CA ARG A 139 -19.28 -6.82 -3.81
C ARG A 139 -18.45 -7.43 -2.68
N ALA A 140 -17.39 -6.74 -2.27
CA ALA A 140 -16.62 -7.14 -1.10
C ALA A 140 -17.50 -7.06 0.17
N VAL A 141 -17.47 -8.12 0.97
CA VAL A 141 -18.25 -8.24 2.20
C VAL A 141 -17.40 -8.44 3.45
N SER A 142 -16.17 -8.92 3.29
CA SER A 142 -15.20 -9.00 4.37
C SER A 142 -13.77 -8.89 3.86
N ILE A 143 -12.87 -8.41 4.71
CA ILE A 143 -11.41 -8.46 4.50
C ILE A 143 -10.80 -8.94 5.80
N VAL A 144 -10.02 -10.03 5.72
CA VAL A 144 -9.40 -10.64 6.91
C VAL A 144 -7.91 -10.81 6.68
N GLU A 145 -7.11 -10.32 7.64
CA GLU A 145 -5.64 -10.48 7.61
C GLU A 145 -5.25 -11.92 7.91
N LYS A 146 -4.54 -12.55 7.00
CA LYS A 146 -3.94 -13.89 7.14
C LYS A 146 -4.86 -14.90 7.83
N PRO A 147 -6.05 -15.15 7.30
CA PRO A 147 -7.01 -16.07 7.92
C PRO A 147 -6.47 -17.50 7.94
N GLU A 148 -6.68 -18.22 9.03
CA GLU A 148 -6.35 -19.66 9.10
C GLU A 148 -7.18 -20.48 8.10
N GLU A 149 -8.43 -20.07 7.90
CA GLU A 149 -9.37 -20.68 6.93
C GLU A 149 -9.84 -19.59 5.95
N PRO A 150 -9.13 -19.37 4.82
CA PRO A 150 -9.53 -18.38 3.83
C PRO A 150 -10.87 -18.69 3.19
N LYS A 151 -11.76 -17.71 3.12
CA LYS A 151 -13.08 -17.85 2.48
C LYS A 151 -13.06 -17.60 0.98
N SER A 152 -11.95 -17.11 0.45
CA SER A 152 -11.73 -16.90 -0.97
C SER A 152 -10.23 -17.03 -1.30
N ASP A 153 -9.91 -17.06 -2.59
CA ASP A 153 -8.55 -17.06 -3.11
C ASP A 153 -8.11 -15.67 -3.63
N PHE A 154 -8.82 -14.61 -3.23
CA PHE A 154 -8.49 -13.25 -3.62
C PHE A 154 -7.75 -12.51 -2.50
N ALA A 155 -6.47 -12.24 -2.74
CA ALA A 155 -5.62 -11.44 -1.87
C ALA A 155 -5.73 -9.96 -2.21
N VAL A 156 -5.75 -9.10 -1.19
CA VAL A 156 -5.56 -7.66 -1.36
C VAL A 156 -4.08 -7.40 -1.63
N THR A 157 -3.79 -6.71 -2.74
CA THR A 157 -2.41 -6.36 -3.09
C THR A 157 -1.90 -5.19 -2.25
N GLY A 158 -0.59 -4.96 -2.26
CA GLY A 158 0.03 -3.84 -1.53
C GLY A 158 -0.10 -2.48 -2.22
N LEU A 159 -1.30 -2.15 -2.72
CA LEU A 159 -1.62 -0.85 -3.34
C LEU A 159 -3.01 -0.40 -2.93
N TYR A 160 -3.08 0.75 -2.29
CA TYR A 160 -4.28 1.27 -1.63
C TYR A 160 -4.46 2.73 -2.00
N PHE A 161 -5.62 3.10 -2.53
CA PHE A 161 -6.02 4.50 -2.74
C PHE A 161 -7.10 4.82 -1.72
N LEU A 162 -6.85 5.78 -0.83
CA LEU A 162 -7.78 6.15 0.24
C LEU A 162 -7.97 7.67 0.26
N ASP A 163 -9.15 8.10 0.64
CA ASP A 163 -9.49 9.52 0.77
C ASP A 163 -8.76 10.20 1.94
N GLY A 164 -8.93 11.50 2.07
CA GLY A 164 -8.29 12.32 3.11
C GLY A 164 -8.66 11.97 4.54
N THR A 165 -9.65 11.06 4.76
CA THR A 165 -10.04 10.61 6.11
C THR A 165 -9.18 9.42 6.60
N ALA A 166 -8.28 8.88 5.77
CA ALA A 166 -7.47 7.73 6.11
C ALA A 166 -6.67 7.88 7.42
N PRO A 167 -6.00 9.01 7.73
CA PRO A 167 -5.31 9.18 9.01
C PRO A 167 -6.25 9.14 10.22
N GLU A 168 -7.42 9.77 10.15
CA GLU A 168 -8.41 9.73 11.20
C GLU A 168 -8.94 8.32 11.45
N ARG A 169 -9.26 7.59 10.37
CA ARG A 169 -9.70 6.19 10.43
C ARG A 169 -8.61 5.26 10.96
N ALA A 170 -7.36 5.46 10.54
CA ALA A 170 -6.21 4.71 11.04
C ALA A 170 -6.00 4.87 12.55
N ARG A 171 -6.31 6.06 13.10
CA ARG A 171 -6.23 6.35 14.55
C ARG A 171 -7.24 5.54 15.37
N ALA A 172 -8.35 5.13 14.75
CA ALA A 172 -9.38 4.30 15.37
C ALA A 172 -9.06 2.78 15.29
N VAL A 173 -8.09 2.37 14.49
CA VAL A 173 -7.65 0.98 14.37
C VAL A 173 -6.97 0.54 15.66
N ARG A 174 -7.32 -0.66 16.15
CA ARG A 174 -6.67 -1.30 17.29
C ARG A 174 -5.56 -2.23 16.80
N PRO A 175 -4.44 -2.31 17.53
CA PRO A 175 -3.40 -3.28 17.21
C PRO A 175 -3.95 -4.72 17.21
N SER A 176 -3.49 -5.51 16.26
CA SER A 176 -3.79 -6.94 16.17
C SER A 176 -3.12 -7.72 17.31
N LEU A 177 -3.35 -9.04 17.38
CA LEU A 177 -2.65 -9.93 18.31
C LEU A 177 -1.13 -9.92 18.11
N ARG A 178 -0.65 -9.48 16.94
CA ARG A 178 0.77 -9.29 16.63
C ARG A 178 1.32 -7.95 17.12
N GLY A 179 0.47 -7.07 17.66
CA GLY A 179 0.81 -5.71 18.08
C GLY A 179 0.87 -4.71 16.92
N GLU A 180 0.42 -5.08 15.71
CA GLU A 180 0.50 -4.28 14.50
C GLU A 180 -0.83 -3.56 14.19
N LEU A 181 -0.75 -2.31 13.72
CA LEU A 181 -1.87 -1.60 13.09
C LEU A 181 -2.03 -2.11 11.66
N GLU A 182 -2.85 -3.14 11.50
CA GLU A 182 -3.03 -3.80 10.22
C GLU A 182 -3.74 -2.90 9.21
N ILE A 183 -3.27 -2.92 7.98
CA ILE A 183 -3.93 -2.19 6.90
C ILE A 183 -5.33 -2.78 6.62
N THR A 184 -5.50 -4.07 6.73
CA THR A 184 -6.79 -4.76 6.58
C THR A 184 -7.82 -4.28 7.58
N ALA A 185 -7.42 -4.00 8.83
CA ALA A 185 -8.32 -3.43 9.83
C ALA A 185 -8.76 -1.98 9.45
N LEU A 186 -7.88 -1.19 8.84
CA LEU A 186 -8.26 0.12 8.29
C LEU A 186 -9.25 -0.05 7.11
N LEU A 187 -9.00 -1.01 6.21
CA LEU A 187 -9.89 -1.30 5.09
C LEU A 187 -11.26 -1.81 5.54
N GLU A 188 -11.33 -2.58 6.63
CA GLU A 188 -12.61 -3.01 7.23
C GLU A 188 -13.45 -1.81 7.72
N VAL A 189 -12.83 -0.74 8.20
CA VAL A 189 -13.56 0.49 8.56
C VAL A 189 -14.22 1.09 7.31
N TYR A 190 -13.48 1.21 6.20
CA TYR A 190 -14.04 1.68 4.93
C TYR A 190 -15.12 0.76 4.39
N LEU A 191 -14.91 -0.56 4.47
CA LEU A 191 -15.86 -1.56 4.01
C LEU A 191 -17.19 -1.50 4.78
N ARG A 192 -17.13 -1.39 6.11
CA ARG A 192 -18.30 -1.26 6.99
C ARG A 192 -19.13 -0.02 6.69
N ASP A 193 -18.45 1.07 6.34
CA ASP A 193 -19.11 2.33 5.98
C ASP A 193 -19.63 2.33 4.53
N GLY A 194 -19.42 1.24 3.76
CA GLY A 194 -19.81 1.13 2.36
C GLY A 194 -18.97 2.00 1.42
N LEU A 195 -17.77 2.36 1.84
CA LEU A 195 -16.86 3.27 1.15
C LEU A 195 -15.65 2.57 0.51
N LEU A 196 -15.59 1.24 0.49
CA LEU A 196 -14.49 0.49 -0.11
C LEU A 196 -14.89 -0.17 -1.43
N SER A 197 -14.12 0.08 -2.45
CA SER A 197 -14.18 -0.62 -3.75
C SER A 197 -12.99 -1.57 -3.90
N VAL A 198 -13.24 -2.74 -4.47
CA VAL A 198 -12.18 -3.70 -4.82
C VAL A 198 -12.17 -3.88 -6.33
N GLU A 199 -11.08 -3.49 -6.98
CA GLU A 199 -10.85 -3.68 -8.41
C GLU A 199 -10.00 -4.94 -8.62
N MET A 200 -10.35 -5.77 -9.60
CA MET A 200 -9.61 -7.00 -9.87
C MET A 200 -8.44 -6.75 -10.81
N MET A 201 -7.25 -7.23 -10.44
CA MET A 201 -6.06 -7.27 -11.31
C MET A 201 -5.90 -8.66 -11.93
N GLY A 202 -5.56 -8.72 -13.22
CA GLY A 202 -5.29 -9.98 -13.92
C GLY A 202 -5.58 -9.91 -15.40
#